data_8a0ebbb6eaaff91856347415154d7334
#
_entry.id   8a0ebbb6eaaff91856347415154d7334
#
_cell.length_a   1.000
_cell.length_b   1.000
_cell.length_c   1.000
_cell.angle_alpha   90.00
_cell.angle_beta   90.00
_cell.angle_gamma   90.00
#
_symmetry.space_group_name_H-M   'P 1'
#
loop_
_entity.id
_entity.type
_entity.pdbx_description
1 polymer ?
#
loop_
_entity_poly.entity_id
_entity_poly.type
_entity_poly.pdbx_seq_one_letter_code
_entity_poly.pdbx_strand_id
1 'polypeptide(L)'
;MSLYEGAVKKPIMTSLCFLAVVIFGLFSLSKLPIDLYPDIDTNTIMVMTAYPGASASDIENNVTRPLENTLNAVSNLKHITSRSSENMSLITLEFEFGNDIDVLTNDVRDKLDMVNSCCFI
;
A
#
# COMPACT_ATOMS: atom_id res chain seq x y z
N MET A 1 54.45 7.88 -9.28
CA MET A 1 53.59 8.87 -9.89
C MET A 1 52.44 9.18 -8.98
N SER A 2 52.51 10.27 -8.31
CA SER A 2 51.42 10.65 -7.42
C SER A 2 50.35 11.42 -8.22
N LEU A 3 49.09 11.03 -8.01
CA LEU A 3 47.93 11.63 -8.66
C LEU A 3 47.85 13.16 -8.46
N TYR A 4 48.46 13.67 -7.37
CA TYR A 4 48.47 15.10 -7.08
C TYR A 4 49.44 15.89 -7.98
N GLU A 5 50.53 15.29 -8.47
CA GLU A 5 51.45 15.98 -9.39
C GLU A 5 50.81 16.30 -10.74
N GLY A 6 49.98 15.39 -11.24
CA GLY A 6 49.17 15.63 -12.44
C GLY A 6 48.13 16.73 -12.24
N ALA A 7 47.53 16.77 -11.07
CA ALA A 7 46.54 17.79 -10.70
C ALA A 7 47.12 19.20 -10.60
N VAL A 8 48.32 19.33 -10.06
CA VAL A 8 49.01 20.63 -9.91
C VAL A 8 49.54 21.17 -11.24
N LYS A 9 49.99 20.27 -12.12
CA LYS A 9 50.54 20.67 -13.44
C LYS A 9 49.48 21.11 -14.46
N LYS A 10 48.24 20.62 -14.33
CA LYS A 10 47.12 20.96 -15.23
C LYS A 10 45.85 21.25 -14.45
N PRO A 11 45.73 22.44 -13.84
CA PRO A 11 44.56 22.77 -13.00
C PRO A 11 43.25 22.78 -13.77
N ILE A 12 43.26 23.07 -15.06
CA ILE A 12 42.07 23.07 -15.92
C ILE A 12 41.54 21.65 -16.12
N MET A 13 42.40 20.66 -16.33
CA MET A 13 42.00 19.26 -16.48
C MET A 13 41.40 18.70 -15.19
N THR A 14 41.97 19.06 -14.06
CA THR A 14 41.48 18.65 -12.74
C THR A 14 40.14 19.28 -12.42
N SER A 15 39.97 20.57 -12.71
CA SER A 15 38.70 21.27 -12.53
C SER A 15 37.60 20.69 -13.41
N LEU A 16 37.90 20.35 -14.65
CA LEU A 16 36.95 19.73 -15.58
C LEU A 16 36.55 18.33 -15.13
N CYS A 17 37.50 17.53 -14.65
CA CYS A 17 37.22 16.19 -14.10
C CYS A 17 36.34 16.26 -12.85
N PHE A 18 36.60 17.19 -11.95
CA PHE A 18 35.81 17.42 -10.75
C PHE A 18 34.37 17.84 -11.10
N LEU A 19 34.22 18.75 -12.06
CA LEU A 19 32.92 19.18 -12.55
C LEU A 19 32.13 18.02 -13.15
N ALA A 20 32.77 17.16 -13.93
CA ALA A 20 32.15 15.97 -14.51
C ALA A 20 31.63 14.99 -13.42
N VAL A 21 32.40 14.76 -12.37
CA VAL A 21 32.01 13.91 -11.23
C VAL A 21 30.81 14.51 -10.50
N VAL A 22 30.77 15.81 -10.27
CA VAL A 22 29.66 16.51 -9.61
C VAL A 22 28.37 16.38 -10.44
N ILE A 23 28.46 16.63 -11.75
CA ILE A 23 27.29 16.48 -12.66
C ILE A 23 26.80 15.06 -12.68
N PHE A 24 27.69 14.06 -12.73
CA PHE A 24 27.33 12.65 -12.71
C PHE A 24 26.66 12.24 -11.39
N GLY A 25 27.15 12.76 -10.27
CA GLY A 25 26.57 12.56 -8.94
C GLY A 25 25.15 13.12 -8.81
N LEU A 26 24.92 14.34 -9.27
CA LEU A 26 23.61 15.00 -9.28
C LEU A 26 22.61 14.25 -10.19
N PHE A 27 23.07 13.81 -11.34
CA PHE A 27 22.25 13.03 -12.27
C PHE A 27 21.88 11.65 -11.70
N SER A 28 22.81 11.01 -11.00
CA SER A 28 22.59 9.74 -10.32
C SER A 28 21.56 9.87 -9.20
N LEU A 29 21.63 10.92 -8.40
CA LEU A 29 20.64 11.20 -7.34
C LEU A 29 19.22 11.40 -7.90
N SER A 30 19.11 12.04 -9.06
CA SER A 30 17.83 12.28 -9.73
C SER A 30 17.20 11.00 -10.29
N LYS A 31 18.01 9.99 -10.56
CA LYS A 31 17.55 8.70 -11.12
C LYS A 31 17.49 7.56 -10.09
N LEU A 32 17.81 7.84 -8.84
CA LEU A 32 17.64 6.85 -7.79
C LEU A 32 16.15 6.75 -7.45
N PRO A 33 15.44 5.69 -7.83
CA PRO A 33 14.12 5.45 -7.29
C PRO A 33 14.31 5.16 -5.81
N ILE A 34 13.89 6.09 -4.96
CA ILE A 34 13.86 5.88 -3.52
C ILE A 34 12.60 5.07 -3.20
N ASP A 35 12.51 3.88 -3.78
CA ASP A 35 11.60 2.86 -3.30
C ASP A 35 12.27 2.19 -2.10
N LEU A 36 12.07 2.83 -0.95
CA LEU A 36 12.52 2.31 0.34
C LEU A 36 11.77 1.04 0.74
N TYR A 37 10.69 0.74 0.04
CA TYR A 37 9.91 -0.48 0.19
C TYR A 37 9.94 -1.21 -1.15
N PRO A 38 10.38 -2.49 -1.17
CA PRO A 38 10.03 -3.31 -2.31
C PRO A 38 8.50 -3.22 -2.47
N ASP A 39 8.03 -2.99 -3.68
CA ASP A 39 6.62 -3.17 -4.03
C ASP A 39 6.29 -4.62 -3.71
N ILE A 40 6.01 -4.86 -2.44
CA ILE A 40 5.28 -6.04 -2.04
C ILE A 40 3.88 -5.71 -2.49
N ASP A 41 3.50 -6.20 -3.66
CA ASP A 41 2.12 -6.24 -4.09
C ASP A 41 1.35 -7.04 -3.04
N THR A 42 1.11 -6.40 -1.91
CA THR A 42 0.17 -6.92 -0.93
C THR A 42 -1.19 -6.73 -1.56
N ASN A 43 -1.75 -7.81 -2.06
CA ASN A 43 -3.13 -7.85 -2.52
C ASN A 43 -4.04 -7.59 -1.30
N THR A 44 -4.12 -6.32 -0.92
CA THR A 44 -4.84 -5.88 0.27
C THR A 44 -6.02 -5.01 -0.17
N ILE A 45 -7.20 -5.42 0.21
CA ILE A 45 -8.44 -4.67 -0.02
C ILE A 45 -8.91 -4.09 1.30
N MET A 46 -9.16 -2.78 1.32
CA MET A 46 -9.72 -2.10 2.48
C MET A 46 -11.20 -1.80 2.24
N VAL A 47 -12.04 -2.26 3.14
CA VAL A 47 -13.47 -1.96 3.15
C VAL A 47 -13.74 -0.98 4.30
N MET A 48 -14.23 0.20 3.95
CA MET A 48 -14.61 1.23 4.92
C MET A 48 -16.13 1.41 4.90
N THR A 49 -16.75 1.19 6.04
CA THR A 49 -18.19 1.35 6.21
C THR A 49 -18.46 2.45 7.24
N ALA A 50 -19.18 3.48 6.83
CA ALA A 50 -19.61 4.56 7.70
C ALA A 50 -21.04 4.31 8.19
N TYR A 51 -21.22 4.32 9.51
CA TYR A 51 -22.54 4.17 10.14
C TYR A 51 -22.71 5.28 11.19
N PRO A 52 -23.24 6.43 10.79
CA PRO A 52 -23.36 7.60 11.67
C PRO A 52 -24.36 7.33 12.82
N GLY A 53 -23.95 7.68 14.03
CA GLY A 53 -24.80 7.59 15.21
C GLY A 53 -24.68 6.30 16.00
N ALA A 54 -23.82 5.36 15.59
CA ALA A 54 -23.60 4.11 16.32
C ALA A 54 -22.32 4.15 17.17
N SER A 55 -22.37 3.50 18.33
CA SER A 55 -21.18 3.27 19.14
C SER A 55 -20.27 2.20 18.52
N ALA A 56 -19.01 2.15 18.93
CA ALA A 56 -18.05 1.16 18.43
C ALA A 56 -18.53 -0.29 18.65
N SER A 57 -19.19 -0.58 19.76
CA SER A 57 -19.75 -1.90 20.06
C SER A 57 -20.96 -2.27 19.19
N ASP A 58 -21.78 -1.29 18.84
CA ASP A 58 -22.93 -1.49 17.94
C ASP A 58 -22.47 -1.77 16.52
N ILE A 59 -21.46 -1.05 16.07
CA ILE A 59 -20.82 -1.27 14.77
C ILE A 59 -20.17 -2.66 14.73
N GLU A 60 -19.46 -3.07 15.76
CA GLU A 60 -18.86 -4.39 15.84
C GLU A 60 -19.89 -5.51 15.70
N ASN A 61 -20.97 -5.43 16.45
CA ASN A 61 -21.98 -6.47 16.49
C ASN A 61 -22.90 -6.51 15.25
N ASN A 62 -23.28 -5.33 14.74
CA ASN A 62 -24.27 -5.21 13.68
C ASN A 62 -23.67 -5.09 12.28
N VAL A 63 -22.43 -4.63 12.17
CA VAL A 63 -21.77 -4.37 10.90
C VAL A 63 -20.54 -5.26 10.72
N THR A 64 -19.59 -5.18 11.63
CA THR A 64 -18.29 -5.84 11.48
C THR A 64 -18.39 -7.36 11.49
N ARG A 65 -19.08 -7.95 12.45
CA ARG A 65 -19.23 -9.41 12.55
C ARG A 65 -19.96 -10.05 11.37
N PRO A 66 -21.11 -9.55 10.91
CA PRO A 66 -21.75 -10.07 9.71
C PRO A 66 -20.87 -9.94 8.46
N LEU A 67 -20.16 -8.81 8.31
CA LEU A 67 -19.22 -8.59 7.21
C LEU A 67 -18.04 -9.56 7.27
N GLU A 68 -17.43 -9.74 8.43
CA GLU A 68 -16.34 -10.72 8.61
C GLU A 68 -16.79 -12.14 8.24
N ASN A 69 -17.95 -12.57 8.70
CA ASN A 69 -18.47 -13.90 8.38
C ASN A 69 -18.72 -14.09 6.89
N THR A 70 -19.22 -13.06 6.23
CA THR A 70 -19.45 -13.09 4.78
C THR A 70 -18.17 -13.03 3.98
N LEU A 71 -17.22 -12.21 4.41
CA LEU A 71 -15.93 -12.04 3.76
C LEU A 71 -14.99 -13.24 3.98
N ASN A 72 -15.10 -13.93 5.10
CA ASN A 72 -14.40 -15.20 5.32
C ASN A 72 -14.76 -16.30 4.31
N ALA A 73 -15.91 -16.18 3.66
CA ALA A 73 -16.31 -17.09 2.59
C ALA A 73 -15.66 -16.77 1.23
N VAL A 74 -14.92 -15.67 1.13
CA VAL A 74 -14.20 -15.30 -0.10
C VAL A 74 -13.00 -16.22 -0.26
N SER A 75 -12.82 -16.74 -1.48
CA SER A 75 -11.70 -17.63 -1.81
C SER A 75 -10.36 -16.86 -1.74
N ASN A 76 -9.30 -17.57 -1.35
CA ASN A 76 -7.92 -17.04 -1.30
C ASN A 76 -7.66 -15.93 -0.26
N LEU A 77 -8.54 -15.77 0.72
CA LEU A 77 -8.33 -14.89 1.85
C LEU A 77 -7.26 -15.48 2.78
N LYS A 78 -6.19 -14.72 2.99
CA LYS A 78 -5.08 -15.11 3.88
C LYS A 78 -5.32 -14.62 5.30
N HIS A 79 -5.67 -13.36 5.43
CA HIS A 79 -5.88 -12.72 6.73
C HIS A 79 -6.96 -11.64 6.64
N ILE A 80 -7.74 -11.53 7.70
CA ILE A 80 -8.74 -10.49 7.86
C ILE A 80 -8.47 -9.74 9.16
N THR A 81 -8.41 -8.43 9.07
CA THR A 81 -8.26 -7.55 10.22
C THR A 81 -9.37 -6.53 10.22
N SER A 82 -10.14 -6.47 11.28
CA SER A 82 -11.21 -5.50 11.44
C SER A 82 -10.91 -4.51 12.57
N ARG A 83 -11.33 -3.28 12.37
CA ARG A 83 -11.23 -2.23 13.36
C ARG A 83 -12.51 -1.42 13.40
N SER A 84 -13.23 -1.52 14.50
CA SER A 84 -14.45 -0.77 14.75
C SER A 84 -14.13 0.50 15.55
N SER A 85 -14.60 1.63 15.07
CA SER A 85 -14.52 2.93 15.74
C SER A 85 -15.91 3.56 15.78
N GLU A 86 -16.08 4.62 16.53
CA GLU A 86 -17.34 5.37 16.54
C GLU A 86 -17.68 5.86 15.13
N ASN A 87 -18.87 5.54 14.67
CA ASN A 87 -19.41 5.87 13.35
C ASN A 87 -18.73 5.22 12.13
N MET A 88 -17.71 4.36 12.32
CA MET A 88 -16.94 3.81 11.21
C MET A 88 -16.41 2.40 11.51
N SER A 89 -16.49 1.52 10.53
CA SER A 89 -15.81 0.23 10.52
C SER A 89 -14.81 0.17 9.39
N LEU A 90 -13.61 -0.27 9.69
CA LEU A 90 -12.54 -0.51 8.72
C LEU A 90 -12.18 -1.99 8.74
N ILE A 91 -12.32 -2.65 7.61
CA ILE A 91 -11.96 -4.06 7.43
C ILE A 91 -10.87 -4.14 6.39
N THR A 92 -9.74 -4.70 6.76
CA THR A 92 -8.60 -4.94 5.88
C THR A 92 -8.52 -6.42 5.55
N LEU A 93 -8.55 -6.73 4.27
CA LEU A 93 -8.50 -8.08 3.73
C LEU A 93 -7.16 -8.29 3.04
N GLU A 94 -6.39 -9.26 3.50
CA GLU A 94 -5.13 -9.66 2.87
C GLU A 94 -5.35 -10.96 2.11
N PHE A 95 -5.04 -10.96 0.81
CA PHE A 95 -5.16 -12.11 -0.06
C PHE A 95 -3.81 -12.73 -0.37
N GLU A 96 -3.80 -13.98 -0.78
CA GLU A 96 -2.58 -14.65 -1.25
C GLU A 96 -2.09 -14.07 -2.59
N PHE A 97 -0.78 -14.10 -2.77
CA PHE A 97 -0.13 -13.65 -3.99
C PHE A 97 -0.55 -14.48 -5.20
N GLY A 98 -0.64 -13.83 -6.36
CA GLY A 98 -0.90 -14.48 -7.62
C GLY A 98 -2.36 -14.46 -8.10
N ASN A 99 -3.23 -13.74 -7.43
CA ASN A 99 -4.61 -13.54 -7.85
C ASN A 99 -4.82 -12.13 -8.40
N ASP A 100 -5.69 -12.00 -9.39
CA ASP A 100 -6.06 -10.70 -9.95
C ASP A 100 -6.90 -9.91 -8.91
N ILE A 101 -6.39 -8.75 -8.52
CA ILE A 101 -7.06 -7.85 -7.56
C ILE A 101 -8.45 -7.45 -8.05
N ASP A 102 -8.63 -7.28 -9.35
CA ASP A 102 -9.91 -6.89 -9.95
C ASP A 102 -10.99 -7.95 -9.75
N VAL A 103 -10.63 -9.23 -9.88
CA VAL A 103 -11.55 -10.36 -9.65
C VAL A 103 -11.92 -10.43 -8.16
N LEU A 104 -10.92 -10.31 -7.29
CA LEU A 104 -11.14 -10.31 -5.84
C LEU A 104 -11.98 -9.13 -5.36
N THR A 105 -11.77 -7.96 -5.95
CA THR A 105 -12.56 -6.76 -5.64
C THR A 105 -14.03 -6.93 -6.04
N ASN A 106 -14.29 -7.55 -7.19
CA ASN A 106 -15.65 -7.85 -7.63
C ASN A 106 -16.33 -8.86 -6.71
N ASP A 107 -15.63 -9.93 -6.33
CA ASP A 107 -16.15 -10.92 -5.37
C ASP A 107 -16.48 -10.29 -4.02
N VAL A 108 -15.61 -9.43 -3.51
CA VAL A 108 -15.84 -8.69 -2.26
C VAL A 108 -17.05 -7.76 -2.39
N ARG A 109 -17.20 -7.06 -3.52
CA ARG A 109 -18.37 -6.21 -3.79
C ARG A 109 -19.66 -7.01 -3.81
N ASP A 110 -19.70 -8.13 -4.51
CA ASP A 110 -20.89 -8.99 -4.59
C ASP A 110 -21.30 -9.49 -3.21
N LYS A 111 -20.32 -9.85 -2.38
CA LYS A 111 -20.57 -10.26 -0.99
C LYS A 111 -21.08 -9.11 -0.12
N LEU A 112 -20.51 -7.91 -0.29
CA LEU A 112 -20.94 -6.71 0.41
C LEU A 112 -22.37 -6.30 0.02
N ASP A 113 -22.73 -6.41 -1.25
CA ASP A 113 -24.07 -6.10 -1.74
C ASP A 113 -25.11 -7.06 -1.15
N MET A 114 -24.75 -8.34 -0.98
CA MET A 114 -25.60 -9.33 -0.28
C MET A 114 -25.87 -8.90 1.17
N VAL A 115 -24.87 -8.44 1.90
CA VAL A 115 -25.01 -8.00 3.28
C VAL A 115 -25.81 -6.71 3.37
N ASN A 116 -25.57 -5.76 2.47
CA ASN A 116 -26.33 -4.51 2.38
C ASN A 116 -27.82 -4.77 2.12
N SER A 117 -28.14 -5.72 1.27
CA SER A 117 -29.53 -6.10 0.99
C SER A 117 -30.22 -6.72 2.20
N CYS A 118 -29.49 -7.38 3.09
CA CYS A 118 -30.03 -7.97 4.32
C CYS A 118 -30.18 -6.97 5.47
N CYS A 119 -29.44 -5.85 5.46
CA CYS A 119 -29.45 -4.86 6.54
C CYS A 119 -30.34 -3.64 6.27
N PHE A 120 -30.87 -3.51 5.06
CA PHE A 120 -31.85 -2.49 4.67
C PHE A 120 -33.23 -3.09 4.51
N ILE A 121 -33.84 -3.49 5.64
CA ILE A 121 -35.29 -3.67 5.72
C ILE A 121 -35.80 -2.74 6.81
#